data_f5d941eea2563f1990f5977da20d4792
#
_entry.id   f5d941eea2563f1990f5977da20d4792
#
_cell.length_a   1.000
_cell.length_b   1.000
_cell.length_c   1.000
_cell.angle_alpha   90.00
_cell.angle_beta   90.00
_cell.angle_gamma   90.00
#
_symmetry.space_group_name_H-M   'P 1'
#
loop_
_entity.id
_entity.type
_entity.pdbx_description
1 polymer ?
#
loop_
_entity_poly.entity_id
_entity_poly.type
_entity_poly.pdbx_seq_one_letter_code
_entity_poly.pdbx_strand_id
1 'polypeptide(L)'
;RHANDVLENGIVIYDSTLENIKVSDVITFDNDFKERMEGFLKSNNKENTIKGIVELASERGASIHSVSFRSLLTELSEKLDNPRIKNMSRMFNVLGVSLSLGLLMIPSEKLTESVNSIFSKKKSIAEMNVSAANFAYNYATAKFDNIGLKFEEKEIEENTLLVQGYYGTSIGKIIAGCRFQS
;
A
#
# COMPACT_ATOMS: atom_id res chain seq x y z
N ARG A 1 7.73 -0.69 -7.13
CA ARG A 1 7.93 0.27 -8.21
C ARG A 1 8.30 1.65 -7.69
N HIS A 2 7.49 2.21 -6.78
CA HIS A 2 7.64 3.59 -6.31
C HIS A 2 8.65 3.79 -5.17
N ALA A 3 9.27 2.74 -4.66
CA ALA A 3 10.31 2.88 -3.63
C ALA A 3 11.48 3.78 -4.07
N ASN A 4 11.77 3.80 -5.38
CA ASN A 4 12.81 4.66 -5.94
C ASN A 4 12.42 6.16 -5.97
N ASP A 5 11.14 6.47 -5.86
CA ASP A 5 10.61 7.85 -5.89
C ASP A 5 10.43 8.42 -4.47
N VAL A 6 10.68 7.60 -3.44
CA VAL A 6 10.57 8.01 -2.05
C VAL A 6 11.73 8.93 -1.69
N LEU A 7 11.38 10.10 -1.15
CA LEU A 7 12.35 11.12 -0.72
C LEU A 7 12.90 10.82 0.68
N GLU A 8 13.89 11.62 1.07
CA GLU A 8 14.41 11.65 2.44
C GLU A 8 13.26 11.79 3.46
N ASN A 9 13.30 11.03 4.55
CA ASN A 9 12.25 10.91 5.55
C ASN A 9 10.92 10.29 5.07
N GLY A 10 10.87 9.80 3.84
CA GLY A 10 9.74 9.01 3.36
C GLY A 10 9.76 7.59 3.94
N ILE A 11 8.69 6.84 3.68
CA ILE A 11 8.49 5.51 4.28
C ILE A 11 8.22 4.50 3.18
N VAL A 12 8.88 3.36 3.29
CA VAL A 12 8.65 2.20 2.43
C VAL A 12 8.23 1.01 3.29
N ILE A 13 7.01 0.52 3.06
CA ILE A 13 6.54 -0.76 3.61
C ILE A 13 6.51 -1.76 2.46
N TYR A 14 7.12 -2.92 2.63
CA TYR A 14 7.15 -3.93 1.58
C TYR A 14 7.08 -5.36 2.12
N ASP A 15 6.68 -6.29 1.26
CA ASP A 15 6.65 -7.72 1.61
C ASP A 15 8.07 -8.31 1.56
N SER A 16 8.60 -8.71 2.71
CA SER A 16 9.93 -9.32 2.83
C SER A 16 10.13 -10.58 1.99
N THR A 17 9.06 -11.28 1.65
CA THR A 17 9.15 -12.48 0.80
C THR A 17 9.57 -12.17 -0.64
N LEU A 18 9.53 -10.90 -1.04
CA LEU A 18 9.88 -10.43 -2.38
C LEU A 18 11.34 -9.99 -2.51
N GLU A 19 12.10 -9.92 -1.44
CA GLU A 19 13.45 -9.32 -1.41
C GLU A 19 14.38 -9.86 -2.49
N ASN A 20 14.40 -11.18 -2.66
CA ASN A 20 15.31 -11.86 -3.58
C ASN A 20 14.78 -11.99 -5.01
N ILE A 21 13.59 -11.43 -5.30
CA ILE A 21 13.05 -11.45 -6.65
C ILE A 21 13.85 -10.47 -7.51
N LYS A 22 14.33 -10.94 -8.66
CA LYS A 22 14.99 -10.09 -9.64
C LYS A 22 14.02 -9.08 -10.24
N VAL A 23 14.50 -7.89 -10.54
CA VAL A 23 13.70 -6.83 -11.19
C VAL A 23 13.09 -7.32 -12.50
N SER A 24 13.85 -8.10 -13.29
CA SER A 24 13.39 -8.75 -14.53
C SER A 24 12.16 -9.64 -14.32
N ASP A 25 12.05 -10.30 -13.17
CA ASP A 25 11.05 -11.34 -12.91
C ASP A 25 9.74 -10.77 -12.35
N VAL A 26 9.70 -9.48 -12.05
CA VAL A 26 8.48 -8.83 -11.56
C VAL A 26 7.51 -8.60 -12.73
N ILE A 27 6.44 -9.37 -12.75
CA ILE A 27 5.47 -9.38 -13.86
C ILE A 27 4.79 -8.02 -14.07
N THR A 28 4.55 -7.27 -12.99
CA THR A 28 3.84 -5.97 -13.01
C THR A 28 4.73 -4.80 -13.43
N PHE A 29 6.02 -5.02 -13.62
CA PHE A 29 6.92 -3.99 -14.13
C PHE A 29 6.92 -4.02 -15.67
N ASP A 30 6.78 -2.86 -16.29
CA ASP A 30 6.99 -2.71 -17.71
C ASP A 30 8.48 -2.81 -18.09
N ASN A 31 8.75 -3.13 -19.34
CA ASN A 31 10.13 -3.37 -19.80
C ASN A 31 11.02 -2.13 -19.65
N ASP A 32 10.50 -0.94 -19.96
CA ASP A 32 11.25 0.31 -19.84
C ASP A 32 11.65 0.59 -18.39
N PHE A 33 10.77 0.28 -17.45
CA PHE A 33 11.09 0.38 -16.01
C PHE A 33 12.15 -0.64 -15.61
N LYS A 34 12.05 -1.89 -16.06
CA LYS A 34 13.03 -2.94 -15.75
C LYS A 34 14.43 -2.53 -16.23
N GLU A 35 14.57 -2.16 -17.49
CA GLU A 35 15.86 -1.77 -18.07
C GLU A 35 16.48 -0.56 -17.35
N ARG A 36 15.69 0.48 -17.09
CA ARG A 36 16.16 1.66 -16.35
C ARG A 36 16.58 1.30 -14.92
N MET A 37 15.81 0.48 -14.25
CA MET A 37 16.09 0.10 -12.86
C MET A 37 17.31 -0.81 -12.76
N GLU A 38 17.48 -1.76 -13.68
CA GLU A 38 18.68 -2.61 -13.74
C GLU A 38 19.95 -1.77 -13.98
N GLY A 39 19.90 -0.84 -14.92
CA GLY A 39 21.02 0.09 -15.16
C GLY A 39 21.32 0.95 -13.94
N PHE A 40 20.29 1.43 -13.26
CA PHE A 40 20.43 2.25 -12.07
C PHE A 40 20.99 1.47 -10.87
N LEU A 41 20.53 0.25 -10.63
CA LEU A 41 21.07 -0.62 -9.59
C LEU A 41 22.55 -0.95 -9.85
N LYS A 42 22.88 -1.29 -11.09
CA LYS A 42 24.26 -1.58 -11.50
C LYS A 42 25.19 -0.37 -11.28
N SER A 43 24.76 0.82 -11.65
CA SER A 43 25.57 2.05 -11.47
C SER A 43 25.81 2.42 -10.00
N ASN A 44 24.96 1.93 -9.09
CA ASN A 44 25.08 2.13 -7.65
C ASN A 44 25.62 0.88 -6.92
N ASN A 45 26.19 -0.09 -7.62
CA ASN A 45 26.74 -1.34 -7.05
C ASN A 45 25.74 -2.12 -6.20
N LYS A 46 24.47 -2.16 -6.61
CA LYS A 46 23.40 -2.90 -5.95
C LYS A 46 23.02 -4.15 -6.72
N GLU A 47 22.53 -5.15 -6.00
CA GLU A 47 21.97 -6.35 -6.62
C GLU A 47 20.71 -6.01 -7.45
N ASN A 48 20.56 -6.70 -8.58
CA ASN A 48 19.38 -6.54 -9.43
C ASN A 48 18.16 -7.27 -8.86
N THR A 49 17.74 -6.86 -7.65
CA THR A 49 16.63 -7.45 -6.89
C THR A 49 15.74 -6.36 -6.27
N ILE A 50 14.59 -6.74 -5.76
CA ILE A 50 13.73 -5.84 -4.97
C ILE A 50 14.49 -5.31 -3.75
N LYS A 51 15.33 -6.15 -3.11
CA LYS A 51 16.20 -5.72 -2.01
C LYS A 51 17.11 -4.57 -2.42
N GLY A 52 17.75 -4.66 -3.58
CA GLY A 52 18.61 -3.58 -4.10
C GLY A 52 17.86 -2.26 -4.28
N ILE A 53 16.59 -2.30 -4.76
CA ILE A 53 15.75 -1.10 -4.86
C ILE A 53 15.48 -0.50 -3.48
N VAL A 54 15.16 -1.34 -2.49
CA VAL A 54 14.86 -0.91 -1.12
C VAL A 54 16.09 -0.34 -0.43
N GLU A 55 17.27 -0.95 -0.63
CA GLU A 55 18.55 -0.44 -0.12
C GLU A 55 18.84 0.97 -0.65
N LEU A 56 18.60 1.21 -1.95
CA LEU A 56 18.76 2.55 -2.52
C LEU A 56 17.81 3.59 -1.89
N ALA A 57 16.57 3.20 -1.60
CA ALA A 57 15.64 4.07 -0.90
C ALA A 57 16.13 4.38 0.53
N SER A 58 16.64 3.37 1.23
CA SER A 58 17.23 3.53 2.57
C SER A 58 18.44 4.46 2.57
N GLU A 59 19.34 4.33 1.61
CA GLU A 59 20.52 5.20 1.46
C GLU A 59 20.17 6.66 1.19
N ARG A 60 18.97 6.90 0.64
CA ARG A 60 18.43 8.26 0.46
C ARG A 60 17.69 8.80 1.69
N GLY A 61 17.70 8.06 2.80
CA GLY A 61 17.08 8.49 4.05
C GLY A 61 15.63 8.05 4.23
N ALA A 62 15.12 7.12 3.41
CA ALA A 62 13.80 6.53 3.64
C ALA A 62 13.83 5.52 4.79
N SER A 63 12.80 5.54 5.63
CA SER A 63 12.55 4.52 6.65
C SER A 63 11.97 3.27 6.01
N ILE A 64 12.58 2.12 6.29
CA ILE A 64 12.22 0.85 5.65
C ILE A 64 11.55 -0.08 6.65
N HIS A 65 10.35 -0.55 6.33
CA HIS A 65 9.59 -1.52 7.12
C HIS A 65 9.37 -2.79 6.30
N SER A 66 10.13 -3.83 6.64
CA SER A 66 10.05 -5.15 6.03
C SER A 66 9.04 -6.01 6.77
N VAL A 67 8.00 -6.51 6.11
CA VAL A 67 6.92 -7.28 6.72
C VAL A 67 6.59 -8.49 5.86
N SER A 68 6.58 -9.69 6.43
CA SER A 68 6.08 -10.88 5.73
C SER A 68 4.55 -10.90 5.75
N PHE A 69 3.92 -10.54 4.63
CA PHE A 69 2.45 -10.58 4.51
C PHE A 69 1.91 -12.00 4.65
N ARG A 70 2.68 -12.98 4.22
CA ARG A 70 2.32 -14.39 4.39
C ARG A 70 2.32 -14.81 5.86
N SER A 71 3.30 -14.36 6.65
CA SER A 71 3.34 -14.63 8.09
C SER A 71 2.16 -13.98 8.80
N LEU A 72 1.81 -12.74 8.46
CA LEU A 72 0.62 -12.08 9.02
C LEU A 72 -0.66 -12.86 8.74
N LEU A 73 -0.84 -13.38 7.50
CA LEU A 73 -2.01 -14.21 7.19
C LEU A 73 -1.99 -15.55 7.93
N THR A 74 -0.82 -16.13 8.16
CA THR A 74 -0.68 -17.38 8.93
C THR A 74 -1.09 -17.16 10.37
N GLU A 75 -0.56 -16.13 11.03
CA GLU A 75 -0.92 -15.78 12.41
C GLU A 75 -2.41 -15.45 12.54
N LEU A 76 -2.97 -14.69 11.59
CA LEU A 76 -4.40 -14.41 11.57
C LEU A 76 -5.25 -15.68 11.40
N SER A 77 -4.80 -16.59 10.53
CA SER A 77 -5.43 -17.90 10.29
C SER A 77 -5.52 -18.73 11.57
N GLU A 78 -4.43 -18.76 12.34
CA GLU A 78 -4.37 -19.46 13.63
C GLU A 78 -5.28 -18.79 14.67
N LYS A 79 -5.22 -17.46 14.76
CA LYS A 79 -6.04 -16.68 15.70
C LYS A 79 -7.54 -16.83 15.47
N LEU A 80 -7.97 -16.99 14.22
CA LEU A 80 -9.38 -17.13 13.84
C LEU A 80 -9.82 -18.59 13.63
N ASP A 81 -8.93 -19.55 13.86
CA ASP A 81 -9.13 -20.99 13.58
C ASP A 81 -9.70 -21.22 12.16
N ASN A 82 -9.16 -20.47 11.18
CA ASN A 82 -9.59 -20.52 9.79
C ASN A 82 -8.42 -20.76 8.82
N PRO A 83 -8.09 -22.01 8.51
CA PRO A 83 -6.93 -22.36 7.70
C PRO A 83 -6.99 -21.86 6.25
N ARG A 84 -8.14 -21.38 5.77
CA ARG A 84 -8.27 -20.80 4.42
C ARG A 84 -7.56 -19.46 4.30
N ILE A 85 -7.47 -18.69 5.39
CA ILE A 85 -6.93 -17.31 5.40
C ILE A 85 -5.46 -17.29 4.98
N LYS A 86 -4.63 -18.23 5.43
CA LYS A 86 -3.19 -18.28 5.12
C LYS A 86 -2.86 -18.29 3.63
N ASN A 87 -3.79 -18.72 2.79
CA ASN A 87 -3.62 -18.82 1.35
C ASN A 87 -4.31 -17.68 0.56
N MET A 88 -4.91 -16.72 1.25
CA MET A 88 -5.69 -15.64 0.63
C MET A 88 -4.82 -14.43 0.23
N SER A 89 -3.93 -14.60 -0.75
CA SER A 89 -3.07 -13.51 -1.27
C SER A 89 -3.85 -12.26 -1.70
N ARG A 90 -5.14 -12.39 -2.04
CA ARG A 90 -6.02 -11.24 -2.34
C ARG A 90 -6.15 -10.26 -1.17
N MET A 91 -5.84 -10.68 0.05
CA MET A 91 -5.86 -9.82 1.23
C MET A 91 -4.58 -8.99 1.38
N PHE A 92 -3.54 -9.23 0.58
CA PHE A 92 -2.27 -8.47 0.68
C PHE A 92 -2.46 -6.97 0.51
N ASN A 93 -3.37 -6.55 -0.37
CA ASN A 93 -3.68 -5.12 -0.53
C ASN A 93 -4.30 -4.52 0.74
N VAL A 94 -5.20 -5.26 1.39
CA VAL A 94 -5.80 -4.83 2.66
C VAL A 94 -4.74 -4.76 3.75
N LEU A 95 -3.86 -5.76 3.84
CA LEU A 95 -2.74 -5.75 4.81
C LEU A 95 -1.84 -4.55 4.58
N GLY A 96 -1.42 -4.29 3.32
CA GLY A 96 -0.53 -3.18 2.99
C GLY A 96 -1.11 -1.82 3.38
N VAL A 97 -2.37 -1.56 3.02
CA VAL A 97 -3.08 -0.33 3.40
C VAL A 97 -3.20 -0.23 4.92
N SER A 98 -3.56 -1.31 5.60
CA SER A 98 -3.77 -1.31 7.05
C SER A 98 -2.46 -1.10 7.83
N LEU A 99 -1.34 -1.68 7.37
CA LEU A 99 -0.01 -1.40 7.92
C LEU A 99 0.34 0.09 7.78
N SER A 100 0.05 0.68 6.62
CA SER A 100 0.31 2.11 6.39
C SER A 100 -0.55 3.00 7.29
N LEU A 101 -1.84 2.69 7.44
CA LEU A 101 -2.74 3.46 8.30
C LEU A 101 -2.39 3.30 9.79
N GLY A 102 -1.95 2.10 10.21
CA GLY A 102 -1.47 1.86 11.56
C GLY A 102 -0.18 2.63 11.87
N LEU A 103 0.77 2.66 10.93
CA LEU A 103 2.01 3.43 11.05
C LEU A 103 1.72 4.95 11.17
N LEU A 104 0.73 5.44 10.42
CA LEU A 104 0.30 6.84 10.42
C LEU A 104 -0.68 7.16 11.57
N MET A 105 -1.01 6.17 12.42
CA MET A 105 -1.96 6.30 13.53
C MET A 105 -3.33 6.88 13.13
N ILE A 106 -3.77 6.60 11.90
CA ILE A 106 -5.11 6.97 11.42
C ILE A 106 -6.14 6.10 12.15
N PRO A 107 -7.25 6.67 12.68
CA PRO A 107 -8.23 5.89 13.44
C PRO A 107 -8.73 4.64 12.71
N SER A 108 -8.67 3.48 13.39
CA SER A 108 -9.03 2.17 12.82
C SER A 108 -10.50 2.04 12.42
N GLU A 109 -11.36 2.88 13.00
CA GLU A 109 -12.78 2.95 12.67
C GLU A 109 -13.00 3.34 11.19
N LYS A 110 -12.25 4.34 10.70
CA LYS A 110 -12.31 4.77 9.28
C LYS A 110 -11.88 3.67 8.33
N LEU A 111 -10.88 2.88 8.73
CA LEU A 111 -10.45 1.70 7.97
C LEU A 111 -11.55 0.64 7.91
N THR A 112 -12.14 0.31 9.05
CA THR A 112 -13.21 -0.68 9.16
C THR A 112 -14.45 -0.30 8.35
N GLU A 113 -14.88 0.96 8.44
CA GLU A 113 -15.99 1.51 7.65
C GLU A 113 -15.72 1.41 6.14
N SER A 114 -14.53 1.79 5.70
CA SER A 114 -14.13 1.73 4.30
C SER A 114 -14.11 0.29 3.76
N VAL A 115 -13.55 -0.65 4.52
CA VAL A 115 -13.53 -2.07 4.16
C VAL A 115 -14.94 -2.64 4.06
N ASN A 116 -15.81 -2.34 5.03
CA ASN A 116 -17.21 -2.78 5.01
C ASN A 116 -17.97 -2.19 3.81
N SER A 117 -17.73 -0.92 3.47
CA SER A 117 -18.36 -0.28 2.31
C SER A 117 -17.94 -0.96 1.00
N ILE A 118 -16.64 -1.22 0.82
CA ILE A 118 -16.09 -1.85 -0.40
C ILE A 118 -16.65 -3.27 -0.59
N PHE A 119 -16.75 -4.04 0.49
CA PHE A 119 -17.19 -5.44 0.44
C PHE A 119 -18.64 -5.65 0.85
N SER A 120 -19.46 -4.61 0.89
CA SER A 120 -20.85 -4.60 1.38
C SER A 120 -21.75 -5.70 0.79
N LYS A 121 -21.52 -6.08 -0.49
CA LYS A 121 -22.30 -7.12 -1.19
C LYS A 121 -21.95 -8.56 -0.77
N LYS A 122 -20.89 -8.79 0.00
CA LYS A 122 -20.37 -10.12 0.36
C LYS A 122 -19.95 -10.16 1.83
N LYS A 123 -20.92 -10.29 2.73
CA LYS A 123 -20.74 -10.17 4.18
C LYS A 123 -19.56 -10.99 4.74
N SER A 124 -19.43 -12.26 4.39
CA SER A 124 -18.33 -13.11 4.88
C SER A 124 -16.94 -12.66 4.39
N ILE A 125 -16.88 -12.05 3.19
CA ILE A 125 -15.64 -11.48 2.67
C ILE A 125 -15.33 -10.17 3.39
N ALA A 126 -16.34 -9.34 3.68
CA ALA A 126 -16.17 -8.12 4.46
C ALA A 126 -15.60 -8.43 5.84
N GLU A 127 -16.22 -9.37 6.57
CA GLU A 127 -15.78 -9.78 7.91
C GLU A 127 -14.33 -10.27 7.93
N MET A 128 -13.92 -11.10 6.97
CA MET A 128 -12.53 -11.57 6.87
C MET A 128 -11.56 -10.42 6.56
N ASN A 129 -11.94 -9.50 5.65
CA ASN A 129 -11.08 -8.35 5.33
C ASN A 129 -10.98 -7.36 6.49
N VAL A 130 -12.06 -7.14 7.25
CA VAL A 130 -12.03 -6.33 8.48
C VAL A 130 -11.12 -6.97 9.52
N SER A 131 -11.20 -8.28 9.70
CA SER A 131 -10.30 -9.00 10.63
C SER A 131 -8.83 -8.87 10.22
N ALA A 132 -8.52 -9.00 8.92
CA ALA A 132 -7.17 -8.83 8.40
C ALA A 132 -6.70 -7.37 8.52
N ALA A 133 -7.59 -6.42 8.24
CA ALA A 133 -7.30 -5.00 8.37
C ALA A 133 -6.92 -4.61 9.81
N ASN A 134 -7.75 -4.99 10.77
CA ASN A 134 -7.50 -4.72 12.18
C ASN A 134 -6.25 -5.44 12.69
N PHE A 135 -6.01 -6.68 12.23
CA PHE A 135 -4.81 -7.41 12.61
C PHE A 135 -3.53 -6.72 12.14
N ALA A 136 -3.47 -6.33 10.87
CA ALA A 136 -2.31 -5.63 10.30
C ALA A 136 -2.13 -4.22 10.89
N TYR A 137 -3.22 -3.50 11.13
CA TYR A 137 -3.21 -2.21 11.82
C TYR A 137 -2.56 -2.33 13.21
N ASN A 138 -3.05 -3.27 14.02
CA ASN A 138 -2.52 -3.51 15.37
C ASN A 138 -1.07 -3.99 15.35
N TYR A 139 -0.68 -4.77 14.34
CA TYR A 139 0.72 -5.15 14.14
C TYR A 139 1.58 -3.92 13.91
N ALA A 140 1.16 -3.01 13.02
CA ALA A 140 1.92 -1.80 12.71
C ALA A 140 2.06 -0.88 13.94
N THR A 141 0.97 -0.64 14.67
CA THR A 141 1.00 0.20 15.88
C THR A 141 1.85 -0.38 17.00
N ALA A 142 2.00 -1.71 17.05
CA ALA A 142 2.80 -2.38 18.08
C ALA A 142 4.29 -2.56 17.70
N LYS A 143 4.60 -2.60 16.41
CA LYS A 143 5.93 -2.98 15.90
C LYS A 143 6.70 -1.85 15.24
N PHE A 144 6.00 -0.86 14.69
CA PHE A 144 6.65 0.27 14.04
C PHE A 144 6.81 1.42 15.05
N ASP A 145 7.95 2.07 14.97
CA ASP A 145 8.18 3.27 15.75
C ASP A 145 7.24 4.39 15.30
N ASN A 146 6.80 5.19 16.24
CA ASN A 146 6.01 6.37 15.93
C ASN A 146 6.84 7.36 15.12
N ILE A 147 6.46 7.58 13.89
CA ILE A 147 7.15 8.47 12.94
C ILE A 147 6.87 9.97 13.17
N GLY A 148 6.07 10.29 14.20
CA GLY A 148 5.73 11.69 14.56
C GLY A 148 4.82 12.39 13.55
N LEU A 149 4.38 11.72 12.48
CA LEU A 149 3.40 12.28 11.55
C LEU A 149 2.01 12.23 12.17
N LYS A 150 1.36 13.36 12.24
CA LYS A 150 -0.05 13.47 12.62
C LYS A 150 -0.83 14.03 11.45
N PHE A 151 -1.91 13.35 11.08
CA PHE A 151 -2.87 13.92 10.16
C PHE A 151 -3.82 14.82 10.95
N GLU A 152 -3.89 16.08 10.56
CA GLU A 152 -4.92 16.99 11.06
C GLU A 152 -6.25 16.62 10.43
N GLU A 153 -7.26 16.36 11.25
CA GLU A 153 -8.62 16.28 10.74
C GLU A 153 -9.06 17.70 10.34
N LYS A 154 -9.32 17.87 9.05
CA LYS A 154 -9.93 19.11 8.54
C LYS A 154 -11.41 18.85 8.31
N GLU A 155 -12.23 19.79 8.74
CA GLU A 155 -13.63 19.81 8.31
C GLU A 155 -13.68 19.91 6.79
N ILE A 156 -14.45 18.99 6.18
CA ILE A 156 -14.66 19.00 4.74
C ILE A 156 -15.78 20.00 4.46
N GLU A 157 -15.53 21.00 3.63
CA GLU A 157 -16.57 21.91 3.17
C GLU A 157 -17.68 21.12 2.48
N GLU A 158 -18.96 21.46 2.74
CA GLU A 158 -20.15 20.70 2.31
C GLU A 158 -20.20 20.37 0.81
N ASN A 159 -19.52 21.12 -0.03
CA ASN A 159 -19.51 20.95 -1.49
C ASN A 159 -18.18 20.42 -2.03
N THR A 160 -17.33 19.78 -1.19
CA THR A 160 -16.05 19.22 -1.61
C THR A 160 -16.22 17.80 -2.13
N LEU A 161 -15.71 17.53 -3.33
CA LEU A 161 -15.69 16.20 -3.94
C LEU A 161 -14.25 15.72 -4.12
N LEU A 162 -13.94 14.53 -3.64
CA LEU A 162 -12.73 13.81 -4.00
C LEU A 162 -12.98 13.02 -5.28
N VAL A 163 -12.37 13.44 -6.38
CA VAL A 163 -12.52 12.80 -7.69
C VAL A 163 -11.18 12.42 -8.28
N GLN A 164 -11.17 11.38 -9.09
CA GLN A 164 -9.98 11.05 -9.89
C GLN A 164 -9.75 12.13 -10.96
N GLY A 165 -8.48 12.37 -11.32
CA GLY A 165 -8.10 13.47 -12.22
C GLY A 165 -8.88 13.48 -13.56
N TYR A 166 -9.17 12.32 -14.15
CA TYR A 166 -9.94 12.23 -15.39
C TYR A 166 -11.41 12.62 -15.20
N TYR A 167 -12.03 12.36 -14.04
CA TYR A 167 -13.35 12.89 -13.71
C TYR A 167 -13.33 14.40 -13.55
N GLY A 168 -12.32 14.93 -12.85
CA GLY A 168 -12.13 16.38 -12.71
C GLY A 168 -12.01 17.07 -14.06
N THR A 169 -11.20 16.50 -14.98
CA THR A 169 -11.08 17.01 -16.35
C THR A 169 -12.39 16.94 -17.11
N SER A 170 -13.15 15.85 -16.98
CA SER A 170 -14.46 15.69 -17.65
C SER A 170 -15.49 16.68 -17.14
N ILE A 171 -15.56 16.86 -15.82
CA ILE A 171 -16.44 17.86 -15.19
C ILE A 171 -16.09 19.26 -15.66
N GLY A 172 -14.78 19.61 -15.65
CA GLY A 172 -14.32 20.91 -16.13
C GLY A 172 -14.69 21.19 -17.59
N LYS A 173 -14.57 20.19 -18.47
CA LYS A 173 -14.99 20.30 -19.87
C LYS A 173 -16.49 20.52 -20.03
N ILE A 174 -17.31 19.82 -19.25
CA ILE A 174 -18.78 20.01 -19.27
C ILE A 174 -19.14 21.41 -18.82
N ILE A 175 -18.56 21.90 -17.72
CA ILE A 175 -18.79 23.26 -17.20
C ILE A 175 -18.34 24.31 -18.23
N ALA A 176 -17.24 24.07 -18.94
CA ALA A 176 -16.75 24.95 -20.01
C ALA A 176 -17.58 24.88 -21.30
N GLY A 177 -18.67 24.12 -21.33
CA GLY A 177 -19.58 24.03 -22.49
C GLY A 177 -19.13 23.07 -23.59
N CYS A 178 -18.21 22.15 -23.31
CA CYS A 178 -17.83 21.09 -24.26
C CYS A 178 -19.02 20.16 -24.51
N ARG A 179 -19.46 20.04 -25.78
CA ARG A 179 -20.60 19.22 -26.18
C ARG A 179 -20.23 17.88 -26.76
N PHE A 180 -18.97 17.69 -27.11
CA PHE A 180 -18.45 16.48 -27.72
C PHE A 180 -16.99 16.23 -27.33
N GLN A 181 -16.68 14.97 -27.03
CA GLN A 181 -15.30 14.50 -26.84
C GLN A 181 -15.23 13.08 -27.39
N SER A 182 -14.30 12.80 -28.30
CA SER A 182 -13.95 11.46 -28.78
C SER A 182 -12.71 10.94 -28.06
#